data_ac8dfb411cea6c879e152b450dc5b190
#
_entry.id   ac8dfb411cea6c879e152b450dc5b190
#
_cell.length_a   1.000
_cell.length_b   1.000
_cell.length_c   1.000
_cell.angle_alpha   90.00
_cell.angle_beta   90.00
_cell.angle_gamma   90.00
#
_symmetry.space_group_name_H-M   'P 1'
#
loop_
_entity.id
_entity.type
_entity.pdbx_description
1 polymer ?
#
loop_
_entity_poly.entity_id
_entity_poly.type
_entity_poly.pdbx_seq_one_letter_code
_entity_poly.pdbx_strand_id
1 'polypeptide(L)'
;MRTIARIDIKNDSVIKGINLEGLRKIGDPTDIAKQYYANGIDELLIIDSVASLYGRNNLFDLIKNITKNIFVPITLGGGIRSLKDIENALNSGADKVAINSKALENPNFLSEATSNFGESTITVNIEAKRITGSSWEPYKFCGRERTNLNLIDWINTIQSKGCGEILLTSIDKEGTETGFDINLIKNVYEIIKKPLIVSGGCGSLDDIKELKKKFKNASVALASVLHYKTLKISEINFLK
;
A
#
# COMPACT_ATOMS: atom_id res chain seq x y z
N MET A 1 -2.39 11.83 -11.74
CA MET A 1 -1.69 10.98 -10.73
C MET A 1 -2.40 11.16 -9.40
N ARG A 2 -2.84 10.07 -8.73
CA ARG A 2 -3.41 10.13 -7.37
C ARG A 2 -2.27 10.17 -6.34
N THR A 3 -2.48 10.93 -5.28
CA THR A 3 -1.59 10.98 -4.11
C THR A 3 -2.30 10.30 -2.94
N ILE A 4 -1.72 9.23 -2.45
CA ILE A 4 -2.30 8.38 -1.41
C ILE A 4 -1.46 8.54 -0.16
N ALA A 5 -2.08 8.87 0.98
CA ALA A 5 -1.36 8.86 2.25
C ALA A 5 -1.38 7.44 2.84
N ARG A 6 -0.19 6.84 2.98
CA ARG A 6 -0.02 5.54 3.61
C ARG A 6 0.19 5.70 5.11
N ILE A 7 -0.64 5.02 5.88
CA ILE A 7 -0.68 5.03 7.35
C ILE A 7 -0.49 3.60 7.82
N ASP A 8 0.73 3.25 8.20
CA ASP A 8 1.04 1.94 8.78
C ASP A 8 0.76 1.98 10.29
N ILE A 9 -0.02 1.03 10.79
CA ILE A 9 -0.48 0.99 12.18
C ILE A 9 0.07 -0.25 12.88
N LYS A 10 0.45 -0.06 14.14
CA LYS A 10 0.74 -1.13 15.10
C LYS A 10 0.01 -0.83 16.40
N ASN A 11 -0.89 -1.74 16.80
CA ASN A 11 -1.82 -1.49 17.91
C ASN A 11 -2.62 -0.20 17.67
N ASP A 12 -2.50 0.80 18.55
CA ASP A 12 -3.26 2.06 18.50
C ASP A 12 -2.46 3.24 17.96
N SER A 13 -1.34 2.99 17.28
CA SER A 13 -0.44 4.07 16.87
C SER A 13 0.02 3.93 15.43
N VAL A 14 0.08 5.06 14.75
CA VAL A 14 0.80 5.15 13.48
C VAL A 14 2.27 4.95 13.74
N ILE A 15 2.88 4.12 12.92
CA ILE A 15 4.29 3.77 13.01
C ILE A 15 5.01 4.07 11.70
N LYS A 16 6.32 4.29 11.79
CA LYS A 16 7.20 4.36 10.64
C LYS A 16 8.55 3.75 10.95
N GLY A 17 9.04 2.94 10.03
CA GLY A 17 10.37 2.33 10.07
C GLY A 17 11.15 2.59 8.81
N ILE A 18 12.36 2.03 8.74
CA ILE A 18 13.19 1.96 7.54
C ILE A 18 13.24 0.49 7.11
N ASN A 19 13.04 0.22 5.81
CA ASN A 19 12.97 -1.14 5.24
C ASN A 19 11.96 -2.05 5.98
N LEU A 20 10.85 -1.47 6.47
CA LEU A 20 9.82 -2.11 7.30
C LEU A 20 10.31 -2.56 8.71
N GLU A 21 11.46 -2.09 9.16
CA GLU A 21 12.07 -2.41 10.45
C GLU A 21 12.27 -1.14 11.30
N GLY A 22 12.65 -1.31 12.59
CA GLY A 22 12.97 -0.20 13.49
C GLY A 22 11.80 0.76 13.72
N LEU A 23 10.60 0.22 13.95
CA LEU A 23 9.34 0.96 14.01
C LEU A 23 9.34 2.03 15.11
N ARG A 24 9.14 3.29 14.71
CA ARG A 24 8.96 4.45 15.58
C ARG A 24 7.50 4.85 15.62
N LYS A 25 6.99 5.24 16.78
CA LYS A 25 5.65 5.79 16.95
C LYS A 25 5.60 7.22 16.40
N ILE A 26 4.60 7.52 15.57
CA ILE A 26 4.37 8.82 14.95
C ILE A 26 3.24 9.58 15.65
N GLY A 27 2.09 8.92 15.92
CA GLY A 27 0.95 9.57 16.54
C GLY A 27 -0.32 8.76 16.51
N ASP A 28 -1.44 9.43 16.79
CA ASP A 28 -2.78 8.84 16.71
C ASP A 28 -3.23 8.70 15.25
N PRO A 29 -3.75 7.53 14.83
CA PRO A 29 -4.15 7.31 13.44
C PRO A 29 -5.35 8.17 13.01
N THR A 30 -6.29 8.46 13.91
CA THR A 30 -7.48 9.27 13.58
C THR A 30 -7.08 10.72 13.34
N ASP A 31 -6.21 11.26 14.17
CA ASP A 31 -5.75 12.64 14.04
C ASP A 31 -4.90 12.84 12.79
N ILE A 32 -4.02 11.88 12.49
CA ILE A 32 -3.19 11.89 11.28
C ILE A 32 -4.07 11.78 10.02
N ALA A 33 -5.04 10.88 10.00
CA ALA A 33 -5.97 10.73 8.88
C ALA A 33 -6.77 12.01 8.64
N LYS A 34 -7.31 12.65 9.71
CA LYS A 34 -8.00 13.95 9.64
C LYS A 34 -7.10 15.05 9.10
N GLN A 35 -5.85 15.11 9.55
CA GLN A 35 -4.88 16.10 9.07
C GLN A 35 -4.62 15.93 7.57
N TYR A 36 -4.43 14.71 7.07
CA TYR A 36 -4.22 14.47 5.65
C TYR A 36 -5.44 14.80 4.81
N TYR A 37 -6.62 14.41 5.27
CA TYR A 37 -7.89 14.77 4.64
C TYR A 37 -8.08 16.29 4.53
N ALA A 38 -7.89 17.02 5.62
CA ALA A 38 -7.99 18.47 5.66
C ALA A 38 -6.98 19.20 4.74
N ASN A 39 -5.84 18.55 4.45
CA ASN A 39 -4.83 19.06 3.53
C ASN A 39 -5.04 18.63 2.06
N GLY A 40 -6.15 17.95 1.74
CA GLY A 40 -6.54 17.61 0.37
C GLY A 40 -5.83 16.38 -0.21
N ILE A 41 -5.61 15.34 0.60
CA ILE A 41 -5.16 14.05 0.10
C ILE A 41 -6.25 13.40 -0.77
N ASP A 42 -5.89 12.62 -1.80
CA ASP A 42 -6.87 11.99 -2.68
C ASP A 42 -7.43 10.68 -2.11
N GLU A 43 -6.61 9.92 -1.36
CA GLU A 43 -6.98 8.60 -0.84
C GLU A 43 -6.15 8.28 0.40
N LEU A 44 -6.70 7.47 1.32
CA LEU A 44 -5.98 6.92 2.46
C LEU A 44 -5.72 5.42 2.25
N LEU A 45 -4.51 4.98 2.54
CA LEU A 45 -4.11 3.58 2.61
C LEU A 45 -3.73 3.27 4.06
N ILE A 46 -4.54 2.48 4.74
CA ILE A 46 -4.34 2.13 6.16
C ILE A 46 -3.95 0.67 6.24
N ILE A 47 -2.78 0.36 6.80
CA ILE A 47 -2.25 -1.01 6.88
C ILE A 47 -1.94 -1.37 8.33
N ASP A 48 -2.56 -2.45 8.83
CA ASP A 48 -2.12 -3.08 10.08
C ASP A 48 -0.86 -3.91 9.81
N SER A 49 0.28 -3.39 10.25
CA SER A 49 1.59 -4.00 10.00
C SER A 49 1.86 -5.25 10.83
N VAL A 50 0.99 -5.60 11.77
CA VAL A 50 1.18 -6.75 12.67
C VAL A 50 0.01 -7.73 12.67
N ALA A 51 -1.13 -7.40 12.07
CA ALA A 51 -2.31 -8.26 12.04
C ALA A 51 -2.03 -9.65 11.45
N SER A 52 -1.26 -9.69 10.35
CA SER A 52 -0.88 -10.96 9.71
C SER A 52 -0.03 -11.87 10.59
N LEU A 53 0.76 -11.27 11.50
CA LEU A 53 1.63 -12.01 12.41
C LEU A 53 0.89 -12.58 13.62
N TYR A 54 -0.09 -11.85 14.14
CA TYR A 54 -0.77 -12.20 15.40
C TYR A 54 -2.18 -12.75 15.20
N GLY A 55 -2.61 -12.93 13.95
CA GLY A 55 -3.91 -13.53 13.66
C GLY A 55 -5.12 -12.70 14.10
N ARG A 56 -4.98 -11.37 14.25
CA ARG A 56 -6.02 -10.46 14.74
C ARG A 56 -6.35 -9.38 13.71
N ASN A 57 -7.58 -8.85 13.78
CA ASN A 57 -8.07 -7.74 12.97
C ASN A 57 -8.74 -6.73 13.92
N ASN A 58 -7.96 -5.75 14.41
CA ASN A 58 -8.46 -4.79 15.39
C ASN A 58 -8.78 -3.41 14.78
N LEU A 59 -8.60 -3.22 13.46
CA LEU A 59 -8.76 -1.89 12.86
C LEU A 59 -10.19 -1.55 12.45
N PHE A 60 -11.16 -2.47 12.49
CA PHE A 60 -12.51 -2.19 12.01
C PHE A 60 -13.19 -1.04 12.77
N ASP A 61 -13.04 -0.97 14.10
CA ASP A 61 -13.61 0.12 14.88
C ASP A 61 -12.87 1.44 14.63
N LEU A 62 -11.55 1.40 14.41
CA LEU A 62 -10.79 2.56 14.00
C LEU A 62 -11.28 3.09 12.65
N ILE A 63 -11.47 2.21 11.65
CA ILE A 63 -12.01 2.61 10.34
C ILE A 63 -13.39 3.23 10.48
N LYS A 64 -14.30 2.63 11.24
CA LYS A 64 -15.62 3.23 11.54
C LYS A 64 -15.54 4.63 12.12
N ASN A 65 -14.53 4.91 12.95
CA ASN A 65 -14.34 6.25 13.52
C ASN A 65 -13.76 7.23 12.52
N ILE A 66 -12.81 6.78 11.69
CA ILE A 66 -12.20 7.60 10.63
C ILE A 66 -13.25 7.99 9.58
N THR A 67 -14.05 7.05 9.09
CA THR A 67 -15.02 7.26 8.01
C THR A 67 -16.17 8.19 8.38
N LYS A 68 -16.41 8.45 9.66
CA LYS A 68 -17.45 9.42 10.10
C LYS A 68 -17.19 10.85 9.58
N ASN A 69 -15.93 11.24 9.37
CA ASN A 69 -15.55 12.61 9.08
C ASN A 69 -14.56 12.72 7.91
N ILE A 70 -14.28 11.65 7.21
CA ILE A 70 -13.33 11.59 6.11
C ILE A 70 -14.02 11.00 4.89
N PHE A 71 -14.08 11.75 3.79
CA PHE A 71 -14.86 11.45 2.60
C PHE A 71 -13.98 11.26 1.35
N VAL A 72 -12.78 10.74 1.54
CA VAL A 72 -11.92 10.25 0.45
C VAL A 72 -11.87 8.72 0.50
N PRO A 73 -11.60 8.02 -0.62
CA PRO A 73 -11.51 6.57 -0.62
C PRO A 73 -10.49 6.05 0.40
N ILE A 74 -10.86 4.97 1.08
CA ILE A 74 -10.01 4.31 2.09
C ILE A 74 -9.74 2.88 1.64
N THR A 75 -8.47 2.54 1.49
CA THR A 75 -8.01 1.16 1.30
C THR A 75 -7.51 0.61 2.63
N LEU A 76 -8.08 -0.51 3.10
CA LEU A 76 -7.66 -1.19 4.33
C LEU A 76 -6.84 -2.43 4.02
N GLY A 77 -5.63 -2.52 4.58
CA GLY A 77 -4.74 -3.68 4.47
C GLY A 77 -4.29 -4.22 5.82
N GLY A 78 -3.66 -5.39 5.77
CA GLY A 78 -3.19 -6.09 6.96
C GLY A 78 -4.23 -7.05 7.53
N GLY A 79 -3.86 -8.34 7.66
CA GLY A 79 -4.69 -9.35 8.28
C GLY A 79 -5.91 -9.84 7.47
N ILE A 80 -6.05 -9.49 6.21
CA ILE A 80 -7.11 -10.00 5.33
C ILE A 80 -6.78 -11.45 4.92
N ARG A 81 -7.56 -12.42 5.42
CA ARG A 81 -7.31 -13.86 5.27
C ARG A 81 -8.52 -14.65 4.76
N SER A 82 -9.71 -14.07 4.82
CA SER A 82 -10.97 -14.69 4.45
C SER A 82 -11.91 -13.69 3.77
N LEU A 83 -12.92 -14.19 3.06
CA LEU A 83 -13.99 -13.35 2.51
C LEU A 83 -14.72 -12.57 3.63
N LYS A 84 -14.82 -13.16 4.82
CA LYS A 84 -15.43 -12.49 5.99
C LYS A 84 -14.61 -11.29 6.47
N ASP A 85 -13.26 -11.36 6.37
CA ASP A 85 -12.43 -10.20 6.71
C ASP A 85 -12.64 -9.06 5.70
N ILE A 86 -12.81 -9.39 4.41
CA ILE A 86 -13.14 -8.39 3.37
C ILE A 86 -14.50 -7.75 3.68
N GLU A 87 -15.52 -8.56 3.91
CA GLU A 87 -16.87 -8.08 4.25
C GLU A 87 -16.84 -7.16 5.49
N ASN A 88 -16.13 -7.56 6.54
CA ASN A 88 -16.00 -6.75 7.76
C ASN A 88 -15.26 -5.42 7.49
N ALA A 89 -14.23 -5.42 6.65
CA ALA A 89 -13.51 -4.21 6.25
C ALA A 89 -14.45 -3.23 5.52
N LEU A 90 -15.20 -3.72 4.53
CA LEU A 90 -16.15 -2.92 3.76
C LEU A 90 -17.29 -2.39 4.65
N ASN A 91 -17.86 -3.24 5.50
CA ASN A 91 -18.89 -2.85 6.47
C ASN A 91 -18.39 -1.84 7.53
N SER A 92 -17.08 -1.73 7.70
CA SER A 92 -16.45 -0.73 8.56
C SER A 92 -16.26 0.62 7.86
N GLY A 93 -16.54 0.69 6.55
CA GLY A 93 -16.45 1.91 5.75
C GLY A 93 -15.20 2.00 4.87
N ALA A 94 -14.42 0.93 4.74
CA ALA A 94 -13.37 0.87 3.73
C ALA A 94 -13.99 0.72 2.32
N ASP A 95 -13.43 1.38 1.33
CA ASP A 95 -13.84 1.27 -0.07
C ASP A 95 -13.14 0.10 -0.78
N LYS A 96 -11.92 -0.21 -0.35
CA LYS A 96 -11.08 -1.26 -0.90
C LYS A 96 -10.33 -2.01 0.20
N VAL A 97 -9.87 -3.21 -0.14
CA VAL A 97 -8.95 -3.99 0.71
C VAL A 97 -7.63 -4.26 0.00
N ALA A 98 -6.52 -4.19 0.74
CA ALA A 98 -5.19 -4.54 0.25
C ALA A 98 -4.76 -5.92 0.79
N ILE A 99 -4.50 -6.86 -0.13
CA ILE A 99 -4.19 -8.26 0.18
C ILE A 99 -2.75 -8.55 -0.26
N ASN A 100 -1.93 -9.14 0.63
CA ASN A 100 -0.58 -9.61 0.32
C ASN A 100 -0.43 -11.10 0.70
N SER A 101 -0.10 -11.43 1.95
CA SER A 101 0.30 -12.77 2.40
C SER A 101 -0.70 -13.86 2.01
N LYS A 102 -2.01 -13.61 2.16
CA LYS A 102 -3.05 -14.57 1.79
C LYS A 102 -3.08 -14.88 0.30
N ALA A 103 -2.85 -13.89 -0.55
CA ALA A 103 -2.77 -14.09 -2.00
C ALA A 103 -1.52 -14.92 -2.38
N LEU A 104 -0.38 -14.66 -1.74
CA LEU A 104 0.86 -15.42 -1.94
C LEU A 104 0.75 -16.87 -1.47
N GLU A 105 -0.03 -17.14 -0.41
CA GLU A 105 -0.30 -18.50 0.10
C GLU A 105 -1.31 -19.25 -0.76
N ASN A 106 -2.33 -18.57 -1.25
CA ASN A 106 -3.39 -19.12 -2.09
C ASN A 106 -3.86 -18.09 -3.14
N PRO A 107 -3.28 -18.09 -4.34
CA PRO A 107 -3.66 -17.16 -5.39
C PRO A 107 -5.13 -17.25 -5.82
N ASN A 108 -5.79 -18.42 -5.67
CA ASN A 108 -7.20 -18.58 -5.99
C ASN A 108 -8.11 -17.74 -5.10
N PHE A 109 -7.65 -17.36 -3.90
CA PHE A 109 -8.36 -16.44 -3.03
C PHE A 109 -8.66 -15.09 -3.72
N LEU A 110 -7.81 -14.62 -4.63
CA LEU A 110 -8.09 -13.40 -5.39
C LEU A 110 -9.30 -13.58 -6.30
N SER A 111 -9.42 -14.73 -7.00
CA SER A 111 -10.59 -15.01 -7.84
C SER A 111 -11.88 -15.12 -7.02
N GLU A 112 -11.82 -15.74 -5.84
CA GLU A 112 -12.95 -15.80 -4.92
C GLU A 112 -13.35 -14.40 -4.43
N ALA A 113 -12.36 -13.58 -4.03
CA ALA A 113 -12.58 -12.22 -3.54
C ALA A 113 -13.18 -11.31 -4.63
N THR A 114 -12.61 -11.35 -5.85
CA THR A 114 -13.12 -10.52 -6.95
C THR A 114 -14.49 -10.94 -7.44
N SER A 115 -14.81 -12.23 -7.40
CA SER A 115 -16.15 -12.75 -7.75
C SER A 115 -17.22 -12.31 -6.75
N ASN A 116 -16.87 -12.20 -5.45
CA ASN A 116 -17.83 -11.81 -4.41
C ASN A 116 -17.96 -10.29 -4.25
N PHE A 117 -16.87 -9.52 -4.39
CA PHE A 117 -16.82 -8.10 -4.04
C PHE A 117 -16.52 -7.17 -5.22
N GLY A 118 -16.23 -7.72 -6.40
CA GLY A 118 -15.81 -6.97 -7.58
C GLY A 118 -14.30 -6.68 -7.61
N GLU A 119 -13.73 -6.61 -8.82
CA GLU A 119 -12.29 -6.35 -9.00
C GLU A 119 -11.86 -5.01 -8.38
N SER A 120 -12.64 -3.95 -8.55
CA SER A 120 -12.31 -2.59 -8.08
C SER A 120 -12.12 -2.49 -6.57
N THR A 121 -12.66 -3.44 -5.80
CA THR A 121 -12.55 -3.52 -4.36
C THR A 121 -11.23 -4.15 -3.90
N ILE A 122 -10.55 -4.89 -4.78
CA ILE A 122 -9.37 -5.68 -4.44
C ILE A 122 -8.09 -5.02 -4.95
N THR A 123 -7.26 -4.57 -4.03
CA THR A 123 -5.87 -4.13 -4.30
C THR A 123 -4.92 -5.25 -3.89
N VAL A 124 -4.02 -5.65 -4.77
CA VAL A 124 -2.95 -6.60 -4.39
C VAL A 124 -1.72 -5.79 -3.96
N ASN A 125 -1.35 -5.93 -2.69
CA ASN A 125 -0.13 -5.34 -2.13
C ASN A 125 1.05 -6.28 -2.38
N ILE A 126 2.07 -5.80 -3.08
CA ILE A 126 3.31 -6.52 -3.36
C ILE A 126 4.44 -5.80 -2.62
N GLU A 127 5.04 -6.48 -1.67
CA GLU A 127 6.25 -6.03 -0.98
C GLU A 127 7.45 -6.69 -1.64
N ALA A 128 8.12 -5.97 -2.54
CA ALA A 128 9.20 -6.50 -3.37
C ALA A 128 10.57 -6.16 -2.78
N LYS A 129 11.44 -7.17 -2.69
CA LYS A 129 12.84 -7.03 -2.27
C LYS A 129 13.77 -7.49 -3.38
N ARG A 130 14.84 -6.76 -3.61
CA ARG A 130 15.88 -7.13 -4.58
C ARG A 130 16.65 -8.35 -4.08
N ILE A 131 16.86 -9.31 -4.97
CA ILE A 131 17.65 -10.52 -4.67
C ILE A 131 19.04 -10.38 -5.25
N THR A 132 19.17 -10.27 -6.58
CA THR A 132 20.43 -10.10 -7.30
C THR A 132 20.20 -9.28 -8.58
N GLY A 133 21.11 -8.41 -8.95
CA GLY A 133 21.05 -7.65 -10.22
C GLY A 133 19.70 -6.96 -10.44
N SER A 134 18.96 -7.39 -11.44
CA SER A 134 17.62 -6.89 -11.82
C SER A 134 16.51 -7.88 -11.49
N SER A 135 16.66 -8.68 -10.44
CA SER A 135 15.68 -9.65 -9.98
C SER A 135 15.11 -9.26 -8.62
N TRP A 136 13.79 -9.35 -8.49
CA TRP A 136 13.05 -9.08 -7.24
C TRP A 136 12.15 -10.26 -6.90
N GLU A 137 11.86 -10.38 -5.62
CA GLU A 137 11.01 -11.39 -5.03
C GLU A 137 9.92 -10.72 -4.19
N PRO A 138 8.64 -11.13 -4.30
CA PRO A 138 7.59 -10.71 -3.38
C PRO A 138 7.76 -11.37 -2.01
N TYR A 139 7.55 -10.59 -0.94
CA TYR A 139 7.67 -11.04 0.45
C TYR A 139 6.30 -11.07 1.13
N LYS A 140 6.17 -11.94 2.15
CA LYS A 140 5.01 -12.03 3.04
C LYS A 140 5.29 -11.33 4.38
N PHE A 141 4.23 -11.17 5.17
CA PHE A 141 4.27 -10.71 6.56
C PHE A 141 5.07 -9.43 6.78
N CYS A 142 4.72 -8.38 6.01
CA CYS A 142 5.41 -7.08 6.08
C CYS A 142 6.92 -7.20 5.84
N GLY A 143 7.29 -7.84 4.75
CA GLY A 143 8.68 -7.97 4.31
C GLY A 143 9.56 -8.96 5.08
N ARG A 144 8.96 -9.82 5.92
CA ARG A 144 9.72 -10.71 6.81
C ARG A 144 10.00 -12.10 6.23
N GLU A 145 9.12 -12.61 5.40
CA GLU A 145 9.23 -13.97 4.90
C GLU A 145 9.35 -14.02 3.38
N ARG A 146 10.35 -14.71 2.91
CA ARG A 146 10.61 -14.96 1.49
C ARG A 146 9.57 -15.91 0.91
N THR A 147 9.27 -15.72 -0.37
CA THR A 147 8.37 -16.63 -1.10
C THR A 147 9.10 -17.52 -2.10
N ASN A 148 10.33 -17.15 -2.48
CA ASN A 148 11.10 -17.74 -3.56
C ASN A 148 10.40 -17.67 -4.94
N LEU A 149 9.43 -16.75 -5.08
CA LEU A 149 8.72 -16.50 -6.33
C LEU A 149 9.44 -15.40 -7.13
N ASN A 150 9.43 -15.50 -8.45
CA ASN A 150 9.84 -14.40 -9.31
C ASN A 150 8.73 -13.32 -9.31
N LEU A 151 9.12 -12.05 -9.22
CA LEU A 151 8.16 -10.93 -9.16
C LEU A 151 7.32 -10.82 -10.44
N ILE A 152 7.90 -11.06 -11.62
CA ILE A 152 7.20 -10.98 -12.91
C ILE A 152 6.14 -12.08 -13.01
N ASP A 153 6.50 -13.33 -12.63
CA ASP A 153 5.58 -14.46 -12.63
C ASP A 153 4.42 -14.22 -11.64
N TRP A 154 4.74 -13.62 -10.49
CA TRP A 154 3.73 -13.24 -9.51
C TRP A 154 2.76 -12.18 -10.05
N ILE A 155 3.26 -11.13 -10.70
CA ILE A 155 2.43 -10.09 -11.32
C ILE A 155 1.50 -10.70 -12.39
N ASN A 156 2.00 -11.59 -13.23
CA ASN A 156 1.17 -12.29 -14.23
C ASN A 156 0.08 -13.14 -13.55
N THR A 157 0.44 -13.83 -12.47
CA THR A 157 -0.50 -14.65 -11.70
C THR A 157 -1.62 -13.82 -11.12
N ILE A 158 -1.34 -12.72 -10.42
CA ILE A 158 -2.38 -11.89 -9.80
C ILE A 158 -3.29 -11.24 -10.83
N GLN A 159 -2.77 -10.82 -11.97
CA GLN A 159 -3.57 -10.25 -13.05
C GLN A 159 -4.52 -11.29 -13.67
N SER A 160 -4.09 -12.54 -13.77
CA SER A 160 -4.93 -13.64 -14.27
C SER A 160 -6.02 -14.06 -13.26
N LYS A 161 -5.78 -13.89 -11.96
CA LYS A 161 -6.73 -14.21 -10.89
C LYS A 161 -7.72 -13.11 -10.58
N GLY A 162 -7.45 -11.89 -11.01
CA GLY A 162 -8.27 -10.69 -10.83
C GLY A 162 -7.77 -9.81 -9.69
N CYS A 163 -7.63 -8.51 -10.00
CA CYS A 163 -7.39 -7.43 -9.05
C CYS A 163 -7.76 -6.09 -9.69
N GLY A 164 -8.21 -5.14 -8.91
CA GLY A 164 -8.51 -3.77 -9.38
C GLY A 164 -7.29 -2.91 -9.49
N GLU A 165 -6.35 -3.04 -8.55
CA GLU A 165 -5.13 -2.24 -8.48
C GLU A 165 -3.97 -3.07 -7.95
N ILE A 166 -2.74 -2.64 -8.28
CA ILE A 166 -1.50 -3.21 -7.74
C ILE A 166 -0.79 -2.11 -6.95
N LEU A 167 -0.56 -2.35 -5.66
CA LEU A 167 0.30 -1.55 -4.80
C LEU A 167 1.68 -2.21 -4.76
N LEU A 168 2.68 -1.56 -5.34
CA LEU A 168 4.06 -2.05 -5.38
C LEU A 168 4.91 -1.25 -4.39
N THR A 169 5.38 -1.90 -3.34
CA THR A 169 6.28 -1.35 -2.33
C THR A 169 7.68 -1.92 -2.50
N SER A 170 8.69 -1.07 -2.71
CA SER A 170 10.10 -1.49 -2.62
C SER A 170 10.52 -1.56 -1.17
N ILE A 171 10.80 -2.76 -0.65
CA ILE A 171 11.32 -2.94 0.72
C ILE A 171 12.66 -2.24 0.88
N ASP A 172 13.53 -2.34 -0.14
CA ASP A 172 14.88 -1.75 -0.12
C ASP A 172 14.86 -0.22 -0.03
N LYS A 173 13.77 0.42 -0.46
CA LYS A 173 13.60 1.88 -0.45
C LYS A 173 12.65 2.38 0.63
N GLU A 174 11.87 1.49 1.26
CA GLU A 174 10.86 1.91 2.24
C GLU A 174 11.46 2.67 3.42
N GLY A 175 11.01 3.90 3.64
CA GLY A 175 11.46 4.78 4.74
C GLY A 175 12.84 5.42 4.55
N THR A 176 13.55 5.17 3.44
CA THR A 176 14.90 5.69 3.22
C THR A 176 14.96 7.13 2.75
N GLU A 177 13.88 7.66 2.14
CA GLU A 177 13.80 9.00 1.54
C GLU A 177 14.89 9.28 0.48
N THR A 178 15.36 8.23 -0.22
CA THR A 178 16.45 8.29 -1.23
C THR A 178 15.96 8.16 -2.67
N GLY A 179 14.70 8.47 -2.92
CA GLY A 179 14.04 8.32 -4.22
C GLY A 179 13.39 6.95 -4.40
N PHE A 180 12.39 6.89 -5.29
CA PHE A 180 11.70 5.64 -5.64
C PHE A 180 12.65 4.62 -6.28
N ASP A 181 12.36 3.32 -6.16
CA ASP A 181 13.10 2.27 -6.87
C ASP A 181 12.72 2.25 -8.36
N ILE A 182 13.32 3.17 -9.12
CA ILE A 182 13.07 3.31 -10.56
C ILE A 182 13.38 2.02 -11.32
N ASN A 183 14.39 1.25 -10.89
CA ASN A 183 14.75 -0.02 -11.53
C ASN A 183 13.67 -1.09 -11.32
N LEU A 184 13.13 -1.19 -10.10
CA LEU A 184 12.00 -2.08 -9.80
C LEU A 184 10.79 -1.70 -10.65
N ILE A 185 10.41 -0.42 -10.65
CA ILE A 185 9.24 0.05 -11.38
C ILE A 185 9.40 -0.21 -12.88
N LYS A 186 10.55 0.15 -13.46
CA LYS A 186 10.85 -0.09 -14.89
C LYS A 186 10.76 -1.58 -15.25
N ASN A 187 11.18 -2.47 -14.37
CA ASN A 187 11.16 -3.91 -14.59
C ASN A 187 9.74 -4.46 -14.77
N VAL A 188 8.75 -3.84 -14.12
CA VAL A 188 7.36 -4.35 -14.09
C VAL A 188 6.34 -3.47 -14.82
N TYR A 189 6.65 -2.21 -15.12
CA TYR A 189 5.68 -1.23 -15.61
C TYR A 189 4.96 -1.64 -16.88
N GLU A 190 5.70 -2.18 -17.86
CA GLU A 190 5.12 -2.61 -19.15
C GLU A 190 4.28 -3.89 -19.04
N ILE A 191 4.47 -4.65 -17.98
CA ILE A 191 3.76 -5.92 -17.74
C ILE A 191 2.45 -5.67 -16.99
N ILE A 192 2.42 -4.63 -16.15
CA ILE A 192 1.25 -4.29 -15.35
C ILE A 192 0.19 -3.61 -16.22
N LYS A 193 -0.97 -4.27 -16.36
CA LYS A 193 -2.15 -3.79 -17.10
C LYS A 193 -3.21 -3.16 -16.21
N LYS A 194 -3.00 -3.19 -14.90
CA LYS A 194 -3.91 -2.63 -13.89
C LYS A 194 -3.35 -1.29 -13.37
N PRO A 195 -4.17 -0.43 -12.77
CA PRO A 195 -3.68 0.76 -12.08
C PRO A 195 -2.55 0.41 -11.11
N LEU A 196 -1.43 1.14 -11.21
CA LEU A 196 -0.25 0.93 -10.39
C LEU A 196 -0.13 2.04 -9.35
N ILE A 197 0.06 1.64 -8.10
CA ILE A 197 0.42 2.51 -6.99
C ILE A 197 1.85 2.16 -6.57
N VAL A 198 2.73 3.15 -6.54
CA VAL A 198 4.15 2.98 -6.16
C VAL A 198 4.36 3.49 -4.74
N SER A 199 5.05 2.71 -3.91
CA SER A 199 5.38 3.03 -2.52
C SER A 199 6.82 2.72 -2.19
N GLY A 200 7.40 3.52 -1.28
CA GLY A 200 8.77 3.38 -0.77
C GLY A 200 9.79 4.25 -1.47
N GLY A 201 10.52 5.03 -0.67
CA GLY A 201 11.70 5.80 -1.08
C GLY A 201 11.50 7.29 -1.34
N CYS A 202 10.28 7.80 -1.55
CA CYS A 202 10.08 9.21 -1.79
C CYS A 202 10.66 10.08 -0.66
N GLY A 203 11.52 11.05 -1.02
CA GLY A 203 12.13 12.01 -0.10
C GLY A 203 11.92 13.46 -0.54
N SER A 204 11.56 13.72 -1.81
CA SER A 204 11.45 15.06 -2.36
C SER A 204 10.35 15.20 -3.40
N LEU A 205 9.98 16.45 -3.74
CA LEU A 205 9.08 16.73 -4.86
C LEU A 205 9.68 16.31 -6.21
N ASP A 206 11.00 16.35 -6.32
CA ASP A 206 11.68 15.96 -7.56
C ASP A 206 11.58 14.46 -7.82
N ASP A 207 11.56 13.64 -6.77
CA ASP A 207 11.29 12.19 -6.92
C ASP A 207 9.90 11.95 -7.53
N ILE A 208 8.90 12.73 -7.09
CA ILE A 208 7.53 12.64 -7.62
C ILE A 208 7.47 13.10 -9.07
N LYS A 209 8.16 14.20 -9.41
CA LYS A 209 8.25 14.70 -10.79
C LYS A 209 8.94 13.68 -11.71
N GLU A 210 10.04 13.09 -11.25
CA GLU A 210 10.77 12.06 -11.98
C GLU A 210 9.88 10.84 -12.25
N LEU A 211 9.19 10.35 -11.21
CA LEU A 211 8.25 9.24 -11.35
C LEU A 211 7.17 9.55 -12.37
N LYS A 212 6.50 10.70 -12.25
CA LYS A 212 5.44 11.14 -13.16
C LYS A 212 5.93 11.25 -14.61
N LYS A 213 7.14 11.76 -14.81
CA LYS A 213 7.76 11.88 -16.15
C LYS A 213 7.99 10.51 -16.79
N LYS A 214 8.47 9.54 -16.01
CA LYS A 214 8.83 8.20 -16.50
C LYS A 214 7.64 7.24 -16.57
N PHE A 215 6.67 7.35 -15.64
CA PHE A 215 5.57 6.40 -15.45
C PHE A 215 4.24 7.13 -15.30
N LYS A 216 3.74 7.69 -16.40
CA LYS A 216 2.59 8.63 -16.43
C LYS A 216 1.33 8.12 -15.75
N ASN A 217 1.08 6.80 -15.78
CA ASN A 217 -0.13 6.18 -15.23
C ASN A 217 0.05 5.66 -13.79
N ALA A 218 1.23 5.84 -13.19
CA ALA A 218 1.45 5.45 -11.80
C ALA A 218 0.89 6.49 -10.82
N SER A 219 0.31 6.01 -9.73
CA SER A 219 -0.04 6.78 -8.53
C SER A 219 1.02 6.59 -7.46
N VAL A 220 1.05 7.44 -6.45
CA VAL A 220 2.04 7.38 -5.37
C VAL A 220 1.38 7.17 -4.01
N ALA A 221 1.93 6.24 -3.21
CA ALA A 221 1.60 6.11 -1.81
C ALA A 221 2.78 6.61 -0.96
N LEU A 222 2.54 7.66 -0.17
CA LEU A 222 3.54 8.41 0.58
C LEU A 222 3.32 8.23 2.08
N ALA A 223 4.39 8.04 2.83
CA ALA A 223 4.38 7.90 4.28
C ALA A 223 5.37 8.86 4.96
N SER A 224 6.68 8.56 4.96
CA SER A 224 7.71 9.31 5.68
C SER A 224 7.63 10.82 5.45
N VAL A 225 7.62 11.26 4.20
CA VAL A 225 7.60 12.68 3.83
C VAL A 225 6.36 13.42 4.35
N LEU A 226 5.23 12.72 4.52
CA LEU A 226 4.00 13.27 5.11
C LEU A 226 4.04 13.22 6.64
N HIS A 227 4.50 12.11 7.22
CA HIS A 227 4.59 11.92 8.66
C HIS A 227 5.58 12.89 9.31
N TYR A 228 6.75 13.08 8.68
CA TYR A 228 7.78 14.00 9.15
C TYR A 228 7.61 15.42 8.64
N LYS A 229 6.55 15.69 7.84
CA LYS A 229 6.20 17.02 7.30
C LYS A 229 7.30 17.64 6.44
N THR A 230 8.12 16.81 5.80
CA THR A 230 9.16 17.26 4.85
C THR A 230 8.55 17.75 3.55
N LEU A 231 7.38 17.22 3.16
CA LEU A 231 6.56 17.69 2.04
C LEU A 231 5.14 18.03 2.49
N LYS A 232 4.57 19.10 1.92
CA LYS A 232 3.16 19.44 2.09
C LYS A 232 2.31 18.82 0.99
N ILE A 233 1.13 18.32 1.34
CA ILE A 233 0.17 17.75 0.36
C ILE A 233 -0.21 18.80 -0.70
N SER A 234 -0.33 20.06 -0.33
CA SER A 234 -0.60 21.16 -1.26
C SER A 234 0.49 21.30 -2.34
N GLU A 235 1.77 21.15 -1.99
CA GLU A 235 2.89 21.21 -2.94
C GLU A 235 2.84 20.04 -3.93
N ILE A 236 2.47 18.85 -3.46
CA ILE A 236 2.30 17.67 -4.29
C ILE A 236 1.11 17.84 -5.24
N ASN A 237 0.02 18.46 -4.77
CA ASN A 237 -1.18 18.69 -5.57
C ASN A 237 -0.91 19.66 -6.74
N PHE A 238 0.04 20.57 -6.63
CA PHE A 238 0.48 21.40 -7.76
C PHE A 238 1.17 20.61 -8.88
N LEU A 239 1.59 19.38 -8.62
CA LEU A 239 2.20 18.51 -9.64
C LEU A 239 1.18 17.67 -10.42
N LYS A 240 -0.10 17.68 -10.07
CA LYS A 240 -1.15 16.92 -10.74
C LYS A 240 -1.51 17.52 -12.07
#